data_6ff03566ca749df8b946d787ce32c1ab
#
_entry.id   6ff03566ca749df8b946d787ce32c1ab
#
_cell.length_a   1.000
_cell.length_b   1.000
_cell.length_c   1.000
_cell.angle_alpha   90.00
_cell.angle_beta   90.00
_cell.angle_gamma   90.00
#
_symmetry.space_group_name_H-M   'P 1'
#
loop_
_entity.id
_entity.type
_entity.pdbx_description
1 polymer ?
#
loop_
_entity_poly.entity_id
_entity_poly.type
_entity_poly.pdbx_seq_one_letter_code
_entity_poly.pdbx_strand_id
1 'polypeptide(L)'
;LPETWYKVDNVAKVFLASINRRDPRVFRVSCTLNEDVDPDCLNQALEQTARENPQFQVTLHRGLFWHYFESTNLKPQAVPETLAPCAMLYGPQIKNELLYRVSYYGARINVEMFHAISDGNGGMVFLKTLVHNYLQLKNPELANVPGEERASKGESAQDAFRKYYTASKAAEEDPLNRKKSFHLHGRKLPYDQSQFFEAHLSTAQVLAKTRAMGVTMTSYLAAAQMLAAYQEMPALERGKVISVSLPVNLRSYYGTETARNFFNSIRISWVFRGDETLETLAKGFDAKLREALKDERVKARMDGFEKLEQMPGIKLVPLFIKNAVVNLFNTLEAKKVTLTISNMGRIPLQKELQPYIKGFTAFCSSPTAFTTVCSYGDDLVLGTTWAFRSTEMLKNFYRRLSAEGLDITLYATEVDGE
;
A
#
# COMPACT_ATOMS: atom_id res chain seq x y z
N LEU A 1 15.57 17.80 19.45
CA LEU A 1 14.75 16.77 20.10
C LEU A 1 15.66 15.92 20.97
N PRO A 2 15.27 15.48 22.17
CA PRO A 2 16.03 14.50 22.91
C PRO A 2 16.16 13.26 22.04
N GLU A 3 17.35 12.63 22.02
CA GLU A 3 17.57 11.38 21.32
C GLU A 3 16.64 10.30 21.89
N THR A 4 15.55 10.07 21.18
CA THR A 4 14.58 9.03 21.54
C THR A 4 14.65 7.93 20.49
N TRP A 5 14.83 6.70 20.94
CA TRP A 5 14.79 5.54 20.07
C TRP A 5 13.45 4.80 20.19
N TYR A 6 13.00 4.23 19.08
CA TYR A 6 11.73 3.51 19.00
C TYR A 6 11.94 2.11 18.46
N LYS A 7 11.20 1.15 18.97
CA LYS A 7 11.19 -0.20 18.41
C LYS A 7 10.45 -0.21 17.08
N VAL A 8 10.94 -1.01 16.13
CA VAL A 8 10.21 -1.34 14.91
C VAL A 8 9.03 -2.25 15.24
N ASP A 9 7.88 -2.02 14.59
CA ASP A 9 6.71 -2.90 14.70
C ASP A 9 6.93 -4.24 13.96
N ASN A 10 6.02 -5.17 14.14
CA ASN A 10 6.16 -6.52 13.60
C ASN A 10 6.10 -6.58 12.08
N VAL A 11 5.28 -5.75 11.46
CA VAL A 11 5.18 -5.66 10.00
C VAL A 11 6.47 -5.08 9.42
N ALA A 12 7.01 -4.03 10.06
CA ALA A 12 8.29 -3.45 9.69
C ALA A 12 9.45 -4.46 9.70
N LYS A 13 9.47 -5.40 10.66
CA LYS A 13 10.48 -6.47 10.71
C LYS A 13 10.40 -7.40 9.49
N VAL A 14 9.21 -7.72 9.02
CA VAL A 14 9.02 -8.51 7.80
C VAL A 14 9.55 -7.75 6.59
N PHE A 15 9.26 -6.46 6.47
CA PHE A 15 9.77 -5.64 5.40
C PHE A 15 11.29 -5.52 5.41
N LEU A 16 11.88 -5.29 6.58
CA LEU A 16 13.33 -5.21 6.76
C LEU A 16 14.06 -6.52 6.43
N ALA A 17 13.45 -7.66 6.74
CA ALA A 17 14.01 -8.97 6.43
C ALA A 17 13.89 -9.34 4.94
N SER A 18 12.95 -8.74 4.20
CA SER A 18 12.61 -9.11 2.82
C SER A 18 12.92 -8.03 1.78
N ILE A 19 13.43 -6.87 2.20
CA ILE A 19 13.81 -5.78 1.27
C ILE A 19 14.86 -6.25 0.28
N ASN A 20 14.69 -5.91 -1.00
CA ASN A 20 15.64 -6.17 -2.07
C ASN A 20 15.45 -5.16 -3.22
N ARG A 21 16.35 -5.18 -4.21
CA ARG A 21 16.29 -4.23 -5.33
C ARG A 21 15.02 -4.32 -6.20
N ARG A 22 14.37 -5.49 -6.24
CA ARG A 22 13.09 -5.68 -6.98
C ARG A 22 11.87 -5.29 -6.18
N ASP A 23 12.01 -5.25 -4.86
CA ASP A 23 10.96 -4.84 -3.94
C ASP A 23 11.59 -4.02 -2.82
N PRO A 24 11.79 -2.72 -3.05
CA PRO A 24 12.38 -1.81 -2.07
C PRO A 24 11.45 -1.51 -0.89
N ARG A 25 10.26 -2.10 -0.85
CA ARG A 25 9.25 -1.90 0.20
C ARG A 25 8.91 -0.42 0.39
N VAL A 26 8.76 0.28 -0.72
CA VAL A 26 8.37 1.70 -0.76
C VAL A 26 6.98 1.80 -1.36
N PHE A 27 6.16 2.62 -0.77
CA PHE A 27 4.91 3.04 -1.38
C PHE A 27 4.93 4.54 -1.66
N ARG A 28 4.15 4.94 -2.64
CA ARG A 28 3.93 6.34 -3.02
C ARG A 28 2.45 6.68 -2.86
N VAL A 29 2.17 7.84 -2.30
CA VAL A 29 0.87 8.53 -2.35
C VAL A 29 1.08 9.89 -2.98
N SER A 30 0.18 10.30 -3.86
CA SER A 30 0.33 11.54 -4.62
C SER A 30 -0.96 12.34 -4.60
N CYS A 31 -0.83 13.66 -4.63
CA CYS A 31 -1.92 14.61 -4.83
C CYS A 31 -1.63 15.45 -6.06
N THR A 32 -2.56 15.54 -6.98
CA THR A 32 -2.50 16.42 -8.16
C THR A 32 -3.34 17.66 -7.88
N LEU A 33 -2.71 18.82 -7.96
CA LEU A 33 -3.34 20.12 -7.79
C LEU A 33 -3.93 20.62 -9.13
N ASN A 34 -4.66 21.72 -9.09
CA ASN A 34 -5.16 22.38 -10.30
C ASN A 34 -4.10 23.31 -10.95
N GLU A 35 -3.04 23.65 -10.22
CA GLU A 35 -1.94 24.51 -10.64
C GLU A 35 -0.59 23.83 -10.37
N ASP A 36 0.44 24.26 -11.09
CA ASP A 36 1.80 23.77 -10.89
C ASP A 36 2.33 24.07 -9.50
N VAL A 37 3.10 23.14 -8.98
CA VAL A 37 3.69 23.21 -7.63
C VAL A 37 4.75 24.30 -7.59
N ASP A 38 4.65 25.17 -6.59
CA ASP A 38 5.70 26.13 -6.22
C ASP A 38 6.71 25.44 -5.29
N PRO A 39 7.97 25.24 -5.72
CA PRO A 39 8.96 24.48 -4.94
C PRO A 39 9.33 25.13 -3.61
N ASP A 40 9.39 26.46 -3.55
CA ASP A 40 9.76 27.18 -2.33
C ASP A 40 8.66 27.10 -1.29
N CYS A 41 7.41 27.29 -1.71
CA CYS A 41 6.24 27.12 -0.88
C CYS A 41 6.12 25.65 -0.39
N LEU A 42 6.38 24.67 -1.27
CA LEU A 42 6.36 23.26 -0.89
C LEU A 42 7.42 22.91 0.17
N ASN A 43 8.62 23.47 0.07
CA ASN A 43 9.66 23.26 1.07
C ASN A 43 9.30 23.85 2.44
N GLN A 44 8.69 25.05 2.47
CA GLN A 44 8.19 25.65 3.72
C GLN A 44 7.07 24.80 4.35
N ALA A 45 6.12 24.36 3.54
CA ALA A 45 5.04 23.45 3.99
C ALA A 45 5.59 22.12 4.51
N LEU A 46 6.62 21.59 3.87
CA LEU A 46 7.26 20.32 4.27
C LEU A 46 7.99 20.45 5.60
N GLU A 47 8.69 21.55 5.87
CA GLU A 47 9.29 21.81 7.18
C GLU A 47 8.22 21.90 8.30
N GLN A 48 7.09 22.53 8.02
CA GLN A 48 5.98 22.60 8.97
C GLN A 48 5.41 21.20 9.19
N THR A 49 5.12 20.44 8.11
CA THR A 49 4.57 19.08 8.16
C THR A 49 5.47 18.14 8.95
N ALA A 50 6.79 18.24 8.78
CA ALA A 50 7.75 17.42 9.52
C ALA A 50 7.71 17.69 11.03
N ARG A 51 7.56 18.97 11.44
CA ARG A 51 7.39 19.35 12.86
C ARG A 51 6.08 18.82 13.46
N GLU A 52 5.04 18.73 12.66
CA GLU A 52 3.72 18.21 13.04
C GLU A 52 3.68 16.68 13.10
N ASN A 53 4.59 16.00 12.36
CA ASN A 53 4.67 14.55 12.26
C ASN A 53 6.05 14.00 12.70
N PRO A 54 6.46 14.23 13.97
CA PRO A 54 7.80 13.87 14.45
C PRO A 54 8.07 12.35 14.44
N GLN A 55 7.03 11.50 14.41
CA GLN A 55 7.14 10.05 14.29
C GLN A 55 7.79 9.59 12.97
N PHE A 56 7.82 10.42 11.94
CA PHE A 56 8.49 10.15 10.67
C PHE A 56 9.89 10.78 10.58
N GLN A 57 10.26 11.64 11.54
CA GLN A 57 11.58 12.23 11.63
C GLN A 57 12.57 11.27 12.31
N VAL A 58 12.83 10.16 11.64
CA VAL A 58 13.65 9.06 12.17
C VAL A 58 14.60 8.52 11.12
N THR A 59 15.73 8.02 11.57
CA THR A 59 16.64 7.16 10.82
C THR A 59 16.54 5.73 11.33
N LEU A 60 16.94 4.75 10.52
CA LEU A 60 16.86 3.34 10.86
C LEU A 60 18.27 2.79 11.14
N HIS A 61 18.43 2.18 12.29
CA HIS A 61 19.66 1.57 12.75
C HIS A 61 19.52 0.07 12.92
N ARG A 62 20.66 -0.62 12.73
CA ARG A 62 20.78 -2.06 12.89
C ARG A 62 21.64 -2.39 14.10
N GLY A 63 21.01 -2.97 15.13
CA GLY A 63 21.71 -3.55 16.28
C GLY A 63 22.05 -5.03 16.08
N LEU A 64 22.64 -5.66 17.09
CA LEU A 64 22.99 -7.09 17.06
C LEU A 64 21.74 -7.99 17.09
N PHE A 65 20.72 -7.59 17.85
CA PHE A 65 19.52 -8.41 18.09
C PHE A 65 18.24 -7.84 17.49
N TRP A 66 18.19 -6.53 17.15
CA TRP A 66 17.01 -5.84 16.61
C TRP A 66 17.38 -4.61 15.79
N HIS A 67 16.43 -4.20 14.94
CA HIS A 67 16.46 -2.86 14.35
C HIS A 67 15.74 -1.87 15.28
N TYR A 68 16.13 -0.60 15.20
CA TYR A 68 15.47 0.48 15.93
C TYR A 68 15.48 1.77 15.11
N PHE A 69 14.51 2.61 15.37
CA PHE A 69 14.47 3.96 14.85
C PHE A 69 15.08 4.92 15.84
N GLU A 70 15.79 5.90 15.35
CA GLU A 70 16.37 6.98 16.14
C GLU A 70 15.87 8.31 15.61
N SER A 71 15.39 9.20 16.49
CA SER A 71 14.95 10.53 16.12
C SER A 71 16.09 11.33 15.52
N THR A 72 15.81 12.07 14.45
CA THR A 72 16.82 12.85 13.73
C THR A 72 16.37 14.30 13.53
N ASN A 73 17.36 15.21 13.44
CA ASN A 73 17.15 16.60 13.08
C ASN A 73 17.43 16.86 11.58
N LEU A 74 17.53 15.82 10.76
CA LEU A 74 17.63 15.98 9.31
C LEU A 74 16.45 16.78 8.79
N LYS A 75 16.75 17.79 7.99
CA LYS A 75 15.72 18.60 7.34
C LYS A 75 15.24 17.91 6.06
N PRO A 76 13.94 17.63 5.92
CA PRO A 76 13.40 17.14 4.67
C PRO A 76 13.46 18.23 3.60
N GLN A 77 13.68 17.81 2.36
CA GLN A 77 13.67 18.70 1.21
C GLN A 77 12.83 18.10 0.08
N ALA A 78 11.94 18.89 -0.50
CA ALA A 78 11.20 18.51 -1.68
C ALA A 78 12.08 18.75 -2.92
N VAL A 79 12.14 17.77 -3.80
CA VAL A 79 12.99 17.80 -5.00
C VAL A 79 12.15 17.54 -6.27
N PRO A 80 12.59 18.04 -7.44
CA PRO A 80 11.98 17.62 -8.69
C PRO A 80 12.00 16.10 -8.84
N GLU A 81 10.96 15.51 -9.43
CA GLU A 81 10.89 14.08 -9.67
C GLU A 81 11.88 13.67 -10.75
N THR A 82 12.90 12.91 -10.40
CA THR A 82 13.96 12.42 -11.30
C THR A 82 14.10 10.90 -11.26
N LEU A 83 13.45 10.23 -10.33
CA LEU A 83 13.51 8.78 -10.15
C LEU A 83 12.16 8.15 -10.45
N ALA A 84 12.19 6.90 -10.90
CA ALA A 84 10.97 6.12 -11.04
C ALA A 84 10.21 6.04 -9.70
N PRO A 85 8.87 5.94 -9.74
CA PRO A 85 8.07 5.77 -8.52
C PRO A 85 8.54 4.61 -7.67
N CYS A 86 8.43 4.76 -6.34
CA CYS A 86 8.78 3.74 -5.36
C CYS A 86 10.26 3.32 -5.39
N ALA A 87 11.18 4.21 -5.78
CA ALA A 87 12.62 3.95 -5.72
C ALA A 87 13.10 3.73 -4.27
N MET A 88 14.20 3.02 -4.12
CA MET A 88 14.74 2.60 -2.82
C MET A 88 15.04 3.80 -1.91
N LEU A 89 14.56 3.74 -0.67
CA LEU A 89 14.78 4.73 0.39
C LEU A 89 15.66 4.20 1.54
N TYR A 90 15.93 2.91 1.56
CA TYR A 90 16.77 2.26 2.56
C TYR A 90 17.56 1.11 1.95
N GLY A 91 18.84 0.99 2.31
CA GLY A 91 19.70 -0.08 1.82
C GLY A 91 21.15 0.10 2.25
N PRO A 92 22.05 -0.82 1.90
CA PRO A 92 23.45 -0.78 2.34
C PRO A 92 24.21 0.49 1.93
N GLN A 93 23.79 1.13 0.84
CA GLN A 93 24.42 2.35 0.31
C GLN A 93 23.72 3.64 0.75
N ILE A 94 22.54 3.53 1.37
CA ILE A 94 21.73 4.65 1.85
C ILE A 94 21.77 4.61 3.37
N LYS A 95 22.54 5.52 3.97
CA LYS A 95 22.76 5.55 5.43
C LYS A 95 22.42 6.92 5.98
N ASN A 96 21.82 6.94 7.17
CA ASN A 96 21.51 8.16 7.91
C ASN A 96 20.66 9.16 7.10
N GLU A 97 19.71 8.66 6.32
CA GLU A 97 18.74 9.46 5.58
C GLU A 97 17.34 9.27 6.16
N LEU A 98 16.46 10.21 5.86
CA LEU A 98 15.03 10.08 6.16
C LEU A 98 14.44 8.90 5.38
N LEU A 99 13.51 8.20 6.00
CA LEU A 99 12.87 7.03 5.42
C LEU A 99 11.64 7.40 4.57
N TYR A 100 11.54 8.66 4.20
CA TYR A 100 10.57 9.17 3.24
C TYR A 100 11.21 10.23 2.33
N ARG A 101 10.60 10.43 1.18
CA ARG A 101 10.99 11.44 0.20
C ARG A 101 9.77 12.18 -0.29
N VAL A 102 9.89 13.49 -0.48
CA VAL A 102 8.90 14.32 -1.15
C VAL A 102 9.47 14.77 -2.47
N SER A 103 8.70 14.59 -3.54
CA SER A 103 9.06 15.09 -4.87
C SER A 103 7.85 15.74 -5.55
N TYR A 104 8.10 16.51 -6.59
CA TYR A 104 7.04 17.15 -7.36
C TYR A 104 7.33 17.08 -8.87
N TYR A 105 6.25 17.04 -9.66
CA TYR A 105 6.29 17.11 -11.12
C TYR A 105 5.05 17.85 -11.64
N GLY A 106 5.23 18.99 -12.31
CA GLY A 106 4.12 19.87 -12.70
C GLY A 106 3.21 20.17 -11.51
N ALA A 107 1.96 19.84 -11.62
CA ALA A 107 0.95 20.04 -10.55
C ALA A 107 0.90 18.91 -9.50
N ARG A 108 1.79 17.92 -9.55
CA ARG A 108 1.73 16.73 -8.68
C ARG A 108 2.76 16.79 -7.55
N ILE A 109 2.28 16.61 -6.30
CA ILE A 109 3.11 16.41 -5.11
C ILE A 109 3.10 14.92 -4.79
N ASN A 110 4.30 14.33 -4.66
CA ASN A 110 4.50 12.92 -4.33
C ASN A 110 5.13 12.78 -2.95
N VAL A 111 4.61 11.86 -2.16
CA VAL A 111 5.21 11.40 -0.90
C VAL A 111 5.50 9.91 -1.04
N GLU A 112 6.76 9.54 -0.92
CA GLU A 112 7.21 8.16 -0.88
C GLU A 112 7.70 7.81 0.51
N MET A 113 7.29 6.66 1.02
CA MET A 113 7.70 6.20 2.34
C MET A 113 8.20 4.76 2.30
N PHE A 114 9.29 4.50 3.02
CA PHE A 114 9.71 3.14 3.31
C PHE A 114 8.70 2.49 4.24
N HIS A 115 8.16 1.37 3.83
CA HIS A 115 7.02 0.73 4.50
C HIS A 115 7.33 0.27 5.95
N ALA A 116 8.58 0.36 6.39
CA ALA A 116 8.92 0.11 7.79
C ALA A 116 8.45 1.22 8.75
N ILE A 117 8.25 2.47 8.27
CA ILE A 117 7.81 3.57 9.15
C ILE A 117 6.30 3.76 9.17
N SER A 118 5.61 3.36 8.09
CA SER A 118 4.18 3.63 7.92
C SER A 118 3.53 2.70 6.90
N ASP A 119 2.22 2.65 6.90
CA ASP A 119 1.39 2.09 5.83
C ASP A 119 0.76 3.19 4.95
N GLY A 120 0.01 2.77 3.92
CA GLY A 120 -0.63 3.70 2.99
C GLY A 120 -1.57 4.70 3.68
N ASN A 121 -2.21 4.33 4.78
CA ASN A 121 -3.07 5.25 5.54
C ASN A 121 -2.25 6.33 6.26
N GLY A 122 -1.18 5.95 6.95
CA GLY A 122 -0.31 6.93 7.61
C GLY A 122 0.42 7.83 6.60
N GLY A 123 0.82 7.29 5.44
CA GLY A 123 1.36 8.08 4.33
C GLY A 123 0.35 9.07 3.75
N MET A 124 -0.92 8.68 3.61
CA MET A 124 -1.98 9.55 3.14
C MET A 124 -2.28 10.68 4.15
N VAL A 125 -2.24 10.40 5.45
CA VAL A 125 -2.36 11.43 6.49
C VAL A 125 -1.23 12.45 6.38
N PHE A 126 0.02 12.00 6.18
CA PHE A 126 1.16 12.89 5.96
C PHE A 126 0.99 13.74 4.69
N LEU A 127 0.61 13.13 3.56
CA LEU A 127 0.37 13.84 2.31
C LEU A 127 -0.72 14.91 2.45
N LYS A 128 -1.86 14.57 3.07
CA LYS A 128 -2.96 15.53 3.29
C LYS A 128 -2.52 16.71 4.17
N THR A 129 -1.71 16.43 5.19
CA THR A 129 -1.09 17.48 6.01
C THR A 129 -0.20 18.40 5.19
N LEU A 130 0.67 17.81 4.36
CA LEU A 130 1.57 18.57 3.50
C LEU A 130 0.81 19.46 2.51
N VAL A 131 -0.20 18.90 1.86
CA VAL A 131 -1.06 19.63 0.91
C VAL A 131 -1.84 20.75 1.61
N HIS A 132 -2.38 20.48 2.81
CA HIS A 132 -3.05 21.52 3.60
C HIS A 132 -2.11 22.68 3.93
N ASN A 133 -0.92 22.39 4.47
CA ASN A 133 0.07 23.42 4.81
C ASN A 133 0.55 24.18 3.57
N TYR A 134 0.74 23.48 2.45
CA TYR A 134 1.09 24.08 1.16
C TYR A 134 0.01 25.06 0.67
N LEU A 135 -1.25 24.61 0.65
CA LEU A 135 -2.37 25.43 0.18
C LEU A 135 -2.62 26.64 1.08
N GLN A 136 -2.43 26.51 2.40
CA GLN A 136 -2.52 27.66 3.31
C GLN A 136 -1.43 28.71 3.06
N LEU A 137 -0.22 28.30 2.75
CA LEU A 137 0.88 29.24 2.43
C LEU A 137 0.67 29.90 1.07
N LYS A 138 0.10 29.16 0.09
CA LYS A 138 -0.11 29.64 -1.27
C LYS A 138 -1.34 30.53 -1.39
N ASN A 139 -2.39 30.30 -0.56
CA ASN A 139 -3.70 30.93 -0.68
C ASN A 139 -4.07 31.59 0.65
N PRO A 140 -3.94 32.92 0.78
CA PRO A 140 -4.23 33.64 2.03
C PRO A 140 -5.63 33.41 2.59
N GLU A 141 -6.63 33.17 1.74
CA GLU A 141 -8.01 32.87 2.12
C GLU A 141 -8.16 31.56 2.89
N LEU A 142 -7.20 30.64 2.76
CA LEU A 142 -7.18 29.37 3.49
C LEU A 142 -6.42 29.46 4.82
N ALA A 143 -5.82 30.58 5.18
CA ALA A 143 -4.98 30.70 6.37
C ALA A 143 -5.67 30.30 7.68
N ASN A 144 -6.99 30.44 7.75
CA ASN A 144 -7.80 30.11 8.93
C ASN A 144 -8.54 28.76 8.82
N VAL A 145 -8.34 28.01 7.75
CA VAL A 145 -8.93 26.65 7.62
C VAL A 145 -8.22 25.74 8.60
N PRO A 146 -8.90 25.15 9.60
CA PRO A 146 -8.23 24.29 10.58
C PRO A 146 -7.70 23.03 9.89
N GLY A 147 -6.56 22.50 10.35
CA GLY A 147 -6.11 21.17 9.93
C GLY A 147 -7.12 20.10 10.34
N GLU A 148 -7.06 18.93 9.68
CA GLU A 148 -7.85 17.79 10.15
C GLU A 148 -7.49 17.46 11.61
N GLU A 149 -8.50 17.07 12.41
CA GLU A 149 -8.24 16.51 13.73
C GLU A 149 -7.27 15.33 13.63
N ARG A 150 -6.26 15.35 14.44
CA ARG A 150 -5.22 14.32 14.44
C ARG A 150 -5.17 13.64 15.79
N ALA A 151 -4.83 12.38 15.76
CA ALA A 151 -4.41 11.67 16.96
C ALA A 151 -3.31 12.45 17.70
N SER A 152 -3.26 12.29 19.01
CA SER A 152 -2.15 12.81 19.79
C SER A 152 -0.82 12.27 19.26
N LYS A 153 0.29 13.01 19.47
CA LYS A 153 1.63 12.56 19.05
C LYS A 153 1.97 11.17 19.63
N GLY A 154 1.50 10.90 20.86
CA GLY A 154 1.70 9.59 21.49
C GLY A 154 0.93 8.46 20.80
N GLU A 155 -0.30 8.71 20.40
CA GLU A 155 -1.12 7.73 19.67
C GLU A 155 -0.61 7.51 18.26
N SER A 156 -0.26 8.58 17.53
CA SER A 156 0.31 8.48 16.18
C SER A 156 1.59 7.63 16.13
N ALA A 157 2.42 7.69 17.16
CA ALA A 157 3.66 6.92 17.27
C ALA A 157 3.49 5.52 17.88
N GLN A 158 2.27 5.15 18.31
CA GLN A 158 2.01 3.93 19.07
C GLN A 158 2.11 2.67 18.23
N ASP A 159 2.77 1.63 18.76
CA ASP A 159 2.72 0.27 18.23
C ASP A 159 1.37 -0.38 18.63
N ALA A 160 0.40 -0.32 17.72
CA ALA A 160 -0.95 -0.81 17.94
C ALA A 160 -1.02 -2.34 17.98
N PHE A 161 -0.13 -3.08 17.28
CA PHE A 161 -0.08 -4.53 17.37
C PHE A 161 0.14 -5.01 18.80
N ARG A 162 1.12 -4.41 19.47
CA ARG A 162 1.44 -4.76 20.86
C ARG A 162 0.35 -4.31 21.83
N LYS A 163 -0.26 -3.14 21.61
CA LYS A 163 -1.31 -2.58 22.47
C LYS A 163 -2.54 -3.47 22.51
N TYR A 164 -2.97 -3.96 21.35
CA TYR A 164 -4.25 -4.67 21.18
C TYR A 164 -4.12 -6.19 21.13
N TYR A 165 -2.96 -6.75 21.43
CA TYR A 165 -2.76 -8.19 21.51
C TYR A 165 -3.60 -8.83 22.61
N THR A 166 -4.37 -9.88 22.28
CA THR A 166 -5.30 -10.57 23.20
C THR A 166 -5.04 -12.06 23.34
N ALA A 167 -4.02 -12.61 22.69
CA ALA A 167 -3.70 -14.05 22.67
C ALA A 167 -4.85 -14.94 22.19
N SER A 168 -5.65 -14.46 21.24
CA SER A 168 -6.77 -15.22 20.67
C SER A 168 -6.31 -16.49 19.96
N LYS A 169 -7.24 -17.46 19.81
CA LYS A 169 -6.96 -18.70 19.06
C LYS A 169 -6.78 -18.38 17.58
N ALA A 170 -5.88 -19.13 16.91
CA ALA A 170 -5.68 -19.00 15.47
C ALA A 170 -7.02 -19.17 14.72
N ALA A 171 -7.27 -18.26 13.75
CA ALA A 171 -8.43 -18.37 12.89
C ALA A 171 -8.28 -19.58 11.95
N GLU A 172 -9.38 -20.27 11.69
CA GLU A 172 -9.43 -21.29 10.66
C GLU A 172 -9.26 -20.62 9.27
N GLU A 173 -8.32 -21.10 8.51
CA GLU A 173 -8.01 -20.57 7.16
C GLU A 173 -8.60 -21.50 6.10
N ASP A 174 -9.19 -20.89 5.04
CA ASP A 174 -9.63 -21.65 3.85
C ASP A 174 -8.47 -22.54 3.35
N PRO A 175 -8.67 -23.85 3.20
CA PRO A 175 -7.63 -24.78 2.76
C PRO A 175 -6.98 -24.39 1.43
N LEU A 176 -7.69 -23.68 0.54
CA LEU A 176 -7.14 -23.19 -0.72
C LEU A 176 -6.02 -22.14 -0.49
N ASN A 177 -6.11 -21.37 0.58
CA ASN A 177 -5.11 -20.35 0.92
C ASN A 177 -3.75 -20.95 1.34
N ARG A 178 -3.70 -22.24 1.65
CA ARG A 178 -2.46 -22.97 1.98
C ARG A 178 -1.74 -23.50 0.76
N LYS A 179 -2.42 -23.58 -0.40
CA LYS A 179 -1.84 -24.09 -1.64
C LYS A 179 -0.94 -23.06 -2.30
N LYS A 180 0.04 -23.54 -3.08
CA LYS A 180 0.81 -22.68 -3.98
C LYS A 180 -0.11 -22.15 -5.07
N SER A 181 -0.03 -20.87 -5.35
CA SER A 181 -0.83 -20.23 -6.38
C SER A 181 -0.15 -20.24 -7.74
N PHE A 182 -0.93 -20.02 -8.77
CA PHE A 182 -0.42 -19.63 -10.07
C PHE A 182 0.35 -18.31 -9.95
N HIS A 183 1.46 -18.21 -10.64
CA HIS A 183 2.23 -16.97 -10.78
C HIS A 183 2.22 -16.52 -12.23
N LEU A 184 2.06 -15.23 -12.44
CA LEU A 184 2.17 -14.64 -13.77
C LEU A 184 3.53 -15.00 -14.37
N HIS A 185 3.51 -15.48 -15.61
CA HIS A 185 4.70 -15.83 -16.36
C HIS A 185 5.17 -14.67 -17.23
N GLY A 186 6.44 -14.70 -17.61
CA GLY A 186 7.02 -13.73 -18.52
C GLY A 186 8.37 -13.20 -18.06
N ARG A 187 9.07 -12.58 -18.98
CA ARG A 187 10.34 -11.90 -18.71
C ARG A 187 10.06 -10.67 -17.86
N LYS A 188 10.70 -10.57 -16.70
CA LYS A 188 10.62 -9.40 -15.84
C LYS A 188 11.49 -8.27 -16.40
N LEU A 189 11.04 -7.06 -16.14
CA LEU A 189 11.83 -5.86 -16.36
C LEU A 189 13.05 -5.82 -15.42
N PRO A 190 14.09 -5.05 -15.72
CA PRO A 190 15.13 -4.71 -14.75
C PRO A 190 14.52 -4.21 -13.44
N TYR A 191 15.24 -4.36 -12.33
CA TYR A 191 14.69 -4.07 -11.00
C TYR A 191 14.35 -2.59 -10.75
N ASP A 192 14.94 -1.69 -11.51
CA ASP A 192 14.77 -0.25 -11.46
C ASP A 192 13.81 0.31 -12.53
N GLN A 193 13.24 -0.57 -13.37
CA GLN A 193 12.38 -0.22 -14.50
C GLN A 193 10.97 -0.80 -14.39
N SER A 194 10.43 -0.96 -13.18
CA SER A 194 9.02 -1.33 -13.04
C SER A 194 8.13 -0.31 -13.75
N GLN A 195 7.09 -0.82 -14.43
CA GLN A 195 6.07 0.03 -15.04
C GLN A 195 5.01 0.41 -14.04
N PHE A 196 4.51 1.62 -14.16
CA PHE A 196 3.42 2.15 -13.36
C PHE A 196 2.28 2.57 -14.29
N PHE A 197 1.12 2.02 -14.03
CA PHE A 197 -0.11 2.31 -14.77
C PHE A 197 -1.08 3.03 -13.86
N GLU A 198 -1.63 4.12 -14.32
CA GLU A 198 -2.63 4.93 -13.61
C GLU A 198 -3.91 4.95 -14.45
N ALA A 199 -4.91 4.20 -14.02
CA ALA A 199 -6.20 4.12 -14.71
C ALA A 199 -7.25 4.90 -13.93
N HIS A 200 -7.93 5.82 -14.62
CA HIS A 200 -8.99 6.66 -14.11
C HIS A 200 -10.34 6.15 -14.60
N LEU A 201 -11.29 5.98 -13.69
CA LEU A 201 -12.67 5.53 -13.94
C LEU A 201 -13.64 6.41 -13.16
N SER A 202 -14.91 6.48 -13.61
CA SER A 202 -15.95 7.09 -12.79
C SER A 202 -16.29 6.19 -11.60
N THR A 203 -16.13 6.72 -10.38
CA THR A 203 -16.55 6.07 -9.14
C THR A 203 -18.03 5.72 -9.18
N ALA A 204 -18.88 6.62 -9.71
CA ALA A 204 -20.33 6.42 -9.82
C ALA A 204 -20.67 5.25 -10.74
N GLN A 205 -20.01 5.14 -11.92
CA GLN A 205 -20.22 4.03 -12.85
C GLN A 205 -19.84 2.68 -12.20
N VAL A 206 -18.66 2.59 -11.54
CA VAL A 206 -18.23 1.35 -10.87
C VAL A 206 -19.16 1.01 -9.71
N LEU A 207 -19.60 1.98 -8.91
CA LEU A 207 -20.55 1.75 -7.82
C LEU A 207 -21.92 1.30 -8.33
N ALA A 208 -22.40 1.81 -9.46
CA ALA A 208 -23.66 1.36 -10.08
C ALA A 208 -23.58 -0.14 -10.44
N LYS A 209 -22.46 -0.56 -11.08
CA LYS A 209 -22.22 -1.97 -11.42
C LYS A 209 -22.15 -2.87 -10.19
N THR A 210 -21.36 -2.48 -9.20
CA THR A 210 -21.17 -3.29 -7.99
C THR A 210 -22.45 -3.42 -7.16
N ARG A 211 -23.26 -2.35 -7.08
CA ARG A 211 -24.58 -2.37 -6.43
C ARG A 211 -25.56 -3.27 -7.15
N ALA A 212 -25.59 -3.23 -8.48
CA ALA A 212 -26.44 -4.12 -9.27
C ALA A 212 -26.11 -5.60 -9.06
N MET A 213 -24.82 -5.92 -8.86
CA MET A 213 -24.36 -7.29 -8.54
C MET A 213 -24.49 -7.65 -7.04
N GLY A 214 -24.69 -6.68 -6.15
CA GLY A 214 -24.73 -6.88 -4.69
C GLY A 214 -23.36 -7.19 -4.07
N VAL A 215 -22.27 -6.69 -4.67
CA VAL A 215 -20.88 -6.94 -4.23
C VAL A 215 -20.14 -5.65 -3.90
N THR A 216 -19.01 -5.77 -3.21
CA THR A 216 -18.13 -4.62 -2.97
C THR A 216 -17.29 -4.29 -4.21
N MET A 217 -16.84 -3.02 -4.32
CA MET A 217 -15.91 -2.59 -5.37
C MET A 217 -14.62 -3.43 -5.38
N THR A 218 -14.08 -3.72 -4.21
CA THR A 218 -12.88 -4.57 -4.06
C THR A 218 -13.11 -5.95 -4.66
N SER A 219 -14.25 -6.58 -4.37
CA SER A 219 -14.59 -7.91 -4.88
C SER A 219 -14.79 -7.93 -6.40
N TYR A 220 -15.40 -6.88 -6.93
CA TYR A 220 -15.57 -6.70 -8.38
C TYR A 220 -14.24 -6.57 -9.12
N LEU A 221 -13.38 -5.65 -8.67
CA LEU A 221 -12.07 -5.43 -9.26
C LEU A 221 -11.15 -6.65 -9.12
N ALA A 222 -11.19 -7.33 -7.96
CA ALA A 222 -10.45 -8.56 -7.72
C ALA A 222 -10.89 -9.67 -8.67
N ALA A 223 -12.20 -9.87 -8.85
CA ALA A 223 -12.74 -10.86 -9.78
C ALA A 223 -12.33 -10.58 -11.23
N ALA A 224 -12.37 -9.31 -11.67
CA ALA A 224 -11.93 -8.90 -12.99
C ALA A 224 -10.42 -9.19 -13.21
N GLN A 225 -9.56 -8.89 -12.22
CA GLN A 225 -8.15 -9.22 -12.30
C GLN A 225 -7.88 -10.73 -12.26
N MET A 226 -8.62 -11.50 -11.46
CA MET A 226 -8.49 -12.95 -11.40
C MET A 226 -8.85 -13.60 -12.75
N LEU A 227 -9.92 -13.14 -13.42
CA LEU A 227 -10.29 -13.60 -14.75
C LEU A 227 -9.22 -13.25 -15.78
N ALA A 228 -8.64 -12.05 -15.72
CA ALA A 228 -7.54 -11.67 -16.59
C ALA A 228 -6.29 -12.55 -16.36
N ALA A 229 -5.96 -12.85 -15.11
CA ALA A 229 -4.88 -13.75 -14.77
C ALA A 229 -5.16 -15.20 -15.22
N TYR A 230 -6.40 -15.67 -15.15
CA TYR A 230 -6.81 -16.97 -15.65
C TYR A 230 -6.68 -17.09 -17.17
N GLN A 231 -6.96 -16.02 -17.91
CA GLN A 231 -6.77 -15.99 -19.38
C GLN A 231 -5.31 -16.18 -19.77
N GLU A 232 -4.37 -15.66 -18.97
CA GLU A 232 -2.92 -15.83 -19.18
C GLU A 232 -2.37 -17.17 -18.65
N MET A 233 -3.20 -17.97 -17.98
CA MET A 233 -2.76 -19.24 -17.38
C MET A 233 -2.57 -20.30 -18.47
N PRO A 234 -1.34 -20.89 -18.61
CA PRO A 234 -1.10 -21.96 -19.54
C PRO A 234 -2.02 -23.16 -19.30
N ALA A 235 -2.39 -23.87 -20.37
CA ALA A 235 -3.30 -25.01 -20.30
C ALA A 235 -2.83 -26.09 -19.29
N LEU A 236 -1.52 -26.35 -19.21
CA LEU A 236 -0.92 -27.30 -18.27
C LEU A 236 -1.02 -26.86 -16.78
N GLU A 237 -1.28 -25.59 -16.55
CA GLU A 237 -1.41 -25.05 -15.20
C GLU A 237 -2.87 -24.81 -14.78
N ARG A 238 -3.82 -25.04 -15.68
CA ARG A 238 -5.25 -24.95 -15.37
C ARG A 238 -5.58 -25.91 -14.23
N GLY A 239 -6.26 -25.39 -13.21
CA GLY A 239 -6.49 -26.10 -11.94
C GLY A 239 -5.57 -25.67 -10.80
N LYS A 240 -4.52 -24.88 -11.05
CA LYS A 240 -3.82 -24.18 -9.98
C LYS A 240 -4.72 -23.11 -9.37
N VAL A 241 -4.44 -22.77 -8.13
CA VAL A 241 -5.14 -21.71 -7.40
C VAL A 241 -4.71 -20.36 -7.93
N ILE A 242 -5.65 -19.45 -8.19
CA ILE A 242 -5.40 -18.01 -8.32
C ILE A 242 -5.79 -17.36 -7.00
N SER A 243 -4.87 -16.60 -6.40
CA SER A 243 -5.07 -15.96 -5.10
C SER A 243 -4.85 -14.46 -5.20
N VAL A 244 -5.73 -13.71 -4.55
CA VAL A 244 -5.58 -12.28 -4.33
C VAL A 244 -5.29 -12.02 -2.86
N SER A 245 -4.21 -11.26 -2.60
CA SER A 245 -3.90 -10.73 -1.28
C SER A 245 -4.50 -9.34 -1.13
N LEU A 246 -5.16 -9.11 0.00
CA LEU A 246 -5.87 -7.87 0.32
C LEU A 246 -5.36 -7.34 1.66
N PRO A 247 -4.54 -6.28 1.68
CA PRO A 247 -4.25 -5.56 2.90
C PRO A 247 -5.53 -4.93 3.48
N VAL A 248 -5.78 -5.13 4.76
CA VAL A 248 -6.96 -4.65 5.49
C VAL A 248 -6.51 -3.74 6.61
N ASN A 249 -6.97 -2.50 6.61
CA ASN A 249 -6.72 -1.53 7.67
C ASN A 249 -7.39 -1.99 8.97
N LEU A 250 -6.61 -2.14 10.03
CA LEU A 250 -7.11 -2.60 11.33
C LEU A 250 -7.62 -1.46 12.22
N ARG A 251 -7.38 -0.21 11.86
CA ARG A 251 -7.69 0.94 12.72
C ARG A 251 -9.16 1.01 13.09
N SER A 252 -10.05 0.73 12.14
CA SER A 252 -11.51 0.71 12.37
C SER A 252 -11.97 -0.39 13.32
N TYR A 253 -11.24 -1.52 13.38
CA TYR A 253 -11.56 -2.64 14.27
C TYR A 253 -11.16 -2.38 15.73
N TYR A 254 -10.22 -1.46 15.96
CA TYR A 254 -9.64 -1.21 17.27
C TYR A 254 -9.80 0.24 17.76
N GLY A 255 -10.37 1.12 16.94
CA GLY A 255 -10.59 2.53 17.31
C GLY A 255 -9.28 3.26 17.61
N THR A 256 -8.27 3.11 16.77
CA THR A 256 -6.97 3.80 16.88
C THR A 256 -6.65 4.59 15.63
N GLU A 257 -5.86 5.66 15.80
CA GLU A 257 -5.39 6.52 14.70
C GLU A 257 -3.86 6.50 14.58
N THR A 258 -3.21 5.38 14.95
CA THR A 258 -1.75 5.27 14.79
C THR A 258 -1.34 5.55 13.35
N ALA A 259 -0.26 6.30 13.15
CA ALA A 259 0.33 6.54 11.84
C ALA A 259 1.34 5.46 11.42
N ARG A 260 1.69 4.54 12.33
CA ARG A 260 2.56 3.39 12.06
C ARG A 260 1.78 2.29 11.35
N ASN A 261 2.49 1.24 10.90
CA ASN A 261 1.83 0.08 10.31
C ASN A 261 0.78 -0.53 11.24
N PHE A 262 -0.46 -0.58 10.77
CA PHE A 262 -1.51 -1.32 11.46
C PHE A 262 -2.51 -1.89 10.47
N PHE A 263 -2.07 -2.91 9.76
CA PHE A 263 -2.88 -3.65 8.80
C PHE A 263 -2.60 -5.15 8.87
N ASN A 264 -3.48 -5.92 8.30
CA ASN A 264 -3.32 -7.36 8.12
C ASN A 264 -3.60 -7.73 6.66
N SER A 265 -3.06 -8.84 6.18
CA SER A 265 -3.35 -9.33 4.84
C SER A 265 -4.34 -10.49 4.88
N ILE A 266 -5.43 -10.35 4.13
CA ILE A 266 -6.39 -11.42 3.88
C ILE A 266 -6.08 -11.99 2.50
N ARG A 267 -6.17 -13.32 2.35
CA ARG A 267 -6.01 -14.01 1.08
C ARG A 267 -7.32 -14.65 0.70
N ILE A 268 -7.77 -14.40 -0.53
CA ILE A 268 -8.93 -15.06 -1.13
C ILE A 268 -8.44 -15.84 -2.34
N SER A 269 -8.73 -17.13 -2.33
CA SER A 269 -8.23 -18.08 -3.32
C SER A 269 -9.37 -18.76 -4.07
N TRP A 270 -9.14 -19.03 -5.37
CA TRP A 270 -10.09 -19.65 -6.27
C TRP A 270 -9.42 -20.68 -7.19
N VAL A 271 -10.12 -21.76 -7.49
CA VAL A 271 -9.76 -22.70 -8.55
C VAL A 271 -10.82 -22.57 -9.64
N PHE A 272 -10.38 -22.17 -10.82
CA PHE A 272 -11.27 -21.97 -11.97
C PHE A 272 -11.71 -23.30 -12.58
N ARG A 273 -12.99 -23.38 -12.95
CA ARG A 273 -13.58 -24.48 -13.71
C ARG A 273 -13.68 -24.18 -15.20
N GLY A 274 -13.63 -22.87 -15.57
CA GLY A 274 -13.66 -22.38 -16.94
C GLY A 274 -15.02 -21.84 -17.38
N ASP A 275 -16.02 -21.88 -16.52
CA ASP A 275 -17.38 -21.38 -16.74
C ASP A 275 -17.71 -20.12 -15.92
N GLU A 276 -16.74 -19.61 -15.15
CA GLU A 276 -16.96 -18.44 -14.32
C GLU A 276 -17.17 -17.16 -15.15
N THR A 277 -18.26 -16.48 -14.88
CA THR A 277 -18.50 -15.11 -15.34
C THR A 277 -17.94 -14.12 -14.32
N LEU A 278 -17.80 -12.85 -14.72
CA LEU A 278 -17.37 -11.79 -13.79
C LEU A 278 -18.32 -11.69 -12.60
N GLU A 279 -19.63 -11.78 -12.83
CA GLU A 279 -20.64 -11.68 -11.79
C GLU A 279 -20.56 -12.86 -10.80
N THR A 280 -20.52 -14.10 -11.31
CA THR A 280 -20.46 -15.29 -10.44
C THR A 280 -19.20 -15.32 -9.61
N LEU A 281 -18.05 -14.94 -10.21
CA LEU A 281 -16.78 -14.87 -9.49
C LEU A 281 -16.78 -13.75 -8.46
N ALA A 282 -17.29 -12.54 -8.80
CA ALA A 282 -17.36 -11.42 -7.88
C ALA A 282 -18.24 -11.74 -6.66
N LYS A 283 -19.40 -12.37 -6.86
CA LYS A 283 -20.27 -12.81 -5.76
C LYS A 283 -19.61 -13.85 -4.88
N GLY A 284 -18.96 -14.85 -5.46
CA GLY A 284 -18.24 -15.87 -4.71
C GLY A 284 -17.04 -15.32 -3.94
N PHE A 285 -16.30 -14.38 -4.57
CA PHE A 285 -15.20 -13.67 -3.93
C PHE A 285 -15.69 -12.81 -2.76
N ASP A 286 -16.78 -12.05 -2.94
CA ASP A 286 -17.37 -11.19 -1.93
C ASP A 286 -17.85 -11.98 -0.70
N ALA A 287 -18.48 -13.13 -0.91
CA ALA A 287 -18.88 -14.02 0.17
C ALA A 287 -17.67 -14.49 1.00
N LYS A 288 -16.59 -14.94 0.35
CA LYS A 288 -15.36 -15.32 1.02
C LYS A 288 -14.69 -14.15 1.74
N LEU A 289 -14.71 -12.97 1.14
CA LEU A 289 -14.12 -11.75 1.72
C LEU A 289 -14.88 -11.33 2.98
N ARG A 290 -16.22 -11.29 2.93
CA ARG A 290 -17.05 -10.97 4.10
C ARG A 290 -16.80 -11.93 5.26
N GLU A 291 -16.69 -13.23 4.97
CA GLU A 291 -16.37 -14.25 5.97
C GLU A 291 -14.97 -14.02 6.59
N ALA A 292 -13.99 -13.67 5.76
CA ALA A 292 -12.62 -13.40 6.20
C ALA A 292 -12.47 -12.09 7.00
N LEU A 293 -13.39 -11.13 6.79
CA LEU A 293 -13.43 -9.83 7.47
C LEU A 293 -14.21 -9.86 8.80
N LYS A 294 -14.77 -10.97 9.22
CA LYS A 294 -15.40 -11.08 10.54
C LYS A 294 -14.40 -10.72 11.64
N ASP A 295 -14.83 -9.95 12.61
CA ASP A 295 -14.00 -9.39 13.69
C ASP A 295 -13.11 -10.43 14.35
N GLU A 296 -13.67 -11.60 14.68
CA GLU A 296 -12.96 -12.70 15.33
C GLU A 296 -11.79 -13.21 14.49
N ARG A 297 -11.98 -13.32 13.16
CA ARG A 297 -10.94 -13.78 12.23
C ARG A 297 -9.85 -12.73 12.01
N VAL A 298 -10.24 -11.46 11.93
CA VAL A 298 -9.30 -10.34 11.81
C VAL A 298 -8.43 -10.25 13.06
N LYS A 299 -9.04 -10.31 14.25
CA LYS A 299 -8.33 -10.29 15.55
C LYS A 299 -7.39 -11.48 15.70
N ALA A 300 -7.86 -12.69 15.39
CA ALA A 300 -7.03 -13.89 15.51
C ALA A 300 -5.79 -13.87 14.59
N ARG A 301 -5.90 -13.27 13.39
CA ARG A 301 -4.75 -13.07 12.50
C ARG A 301 -3.76 -12.03 13.04
N MET A 302 -4.25 -10.94 13.59
CA MET A 302 -3.42 -9.91 14.21
C MET A 302 -2.59 -10.50 15.35
N ASP A 303 -3.23 -11.28 16.22
CA ASP A 303 -2.58 -11.92 17.36
C ASP A 303 -1.50 -12.95 16.94
N GLY A 304 -1.67 -13.58 15.78
CA GLY A 304 -0.69 -14.53 15.25
C GLY A 304 0.69 -13.94 15.02
N PHE A 305 0.77 -12.69 14.61
CA PHE A 305 2.04 -11.97 14.42
C PHE A 305 2.73 -11.66 15.75
N GLU A 306 2.00 -11.20 16.74
CA GLU A 306 2.55 -10.82 18.04
C GLU A 306 2.99 -12.05 18.86
N LYS A 307 2.28 -13.17 18.75
CA LYS A 307 2.58 -14.42 19.45
C LYS A 307 4.00 -14.92 19.19
N LEU A 308 4.50 -14.79 17.95
CA LEU A 308 5.86 -15.18 17.59
C LEU A 308 6.92 -14.39 18.36
N GLU A 309 6.67 -13.12 18.63
CA GLU A 309 7.58 -12.25 19.37
C GLU A 309 7.64 -12.53 20.87
N GLN A 310 6.57 -13.07 21.41
CA GLN A 310 6.47 -13.39 22.82
C GLN A 310 7.08 -14.74 23.17
N MET A 311 7.55 -15.53 22.18
CA MET A 311 8.19 -16.82 22.44
C MET A 311 9.46 -16.62 23.29
N PRO A 312 9.62 -17.43 24.37
CA PRO A 312 10.80 -17.40 25.19
C PRO A 312 12.08 -17.61 24.36
N GLY A 313 13.10 -16.81 24.64
CA GLY A 313 14.42 -16.92 23.97
C GLY A 313 14.52 -16.23 22.61
N ILE A 314 13.43 -15.87 21.94
CA ILE A 314 13.49 -15.18 20.62
C ILE A 314 14.30 -13.88 20.68
N LYS A 315 14.29 -13.20 21.82
CA LYS A 315 15.04 -11.94 22.04
C LYS A 315 16.55 -12.12 22.00
N LEU A 316 17.04 -13.30 22.33
CA LEU A 316 18.48 -13.63 22.37
C LEU A 316 19.00 -14.14 21.01
N VAL A 317 18.13 -14.44 20.06
CA VAL A 317 18.53 -14.87 18.73
C VAL A 317 19.13 -13.68 17.97
N PRO A 318 20.35 -13.80 17.39
CA PRO A 318 20.95 -12.75 16.59
C PRO A 318 20.07 -12.32 15.40
N LEU A 319 20.12 -11.03 15.08
CA LEU A 319 19.25 -10.42 14.08
C LEU A 319 19.37 -11.07 12.69
N PHE A 320 20.59 -11.48 12.27
CA PHE A 320 20.80 -12.11 10.96
C PHE A 320 20.07 -13.45 10.83
N ILE A 321 19.98 -14.23 11.94
CA ILE A 321 19.22 -15.50 11.96
C ILE A 321 17.73 -15.21 11.90
N LYS A 322 17.23 -14.24 12.69
CA LYS A 322 15.82 -13.82 12.63
C LYS A 322 15.44 -13.39 11.21
N ASN A 323 16.25 -12.53 10.58
CA ASN A 323 15.99 -12.06 9.24
C ASN A 323 15.99 -13.19 8.21
N ALA A 324 16.89 -14.18 8.33
CA ALA A 324 16.90 -15.34 7.44
C ALA A 324 15.62 -16.18 7.56
N VAL A 325 15.16 -16.44 8.79
CA VAL A 325 13.91 -17.19 9.06
C VAL A 325 12.70 -16.42 8.56
N VAL A 326 12.60 -15.14 8.87
CA VAL A 326 11.48 -14.29 8.41
C VAL A 326 11.46 -14.18 6.89
N ASN A 327 12.62 -14.02 6.25
CA ASN A 327 12.71 -13.96 4.78
C ASN A 327 12.30 -15.29 4.13
N LEU A 328 12.72 -16.43 4.70
CA LEU A 328 12.29 -17.75 4.23
C LEU A 328 10.77 -17.91 4.32
N PHE A 329 10.19 -17.55 5.48
CA PHE A 329 8.74 -17.57 5.67
C PHE A 329 8.02 -16.65 4.67
N ASN A 330 8.48 -15.42 4.51
CA ASN A 330 7.91 -14.47 3.56
C ASN A 330 7.99 -14.99 2.11
N THR A 331 9.10 -15.65 1.75
CA THR A 331 9.28 -16.27 0.43
C THR A 331 8.27 -17.42 0.20
N LEU A 332 8.00 -18.22 1.23
CA LEU A 332 7.01 -19.30 1.16
C LEU A 332 5.59 -18.75 1.06
N GLU A 333 5.27 -17.69 1.81
CA GLU A 333 3.97 -17.02 1.74
C GLU A 333 3.76 -16.31 0.39
N ALA A 334 4.80 -15.70 -0.18
CA ALA A 334 4.72 -15.09 -1.51
C ALA A 334 4.34 -16.11 -2.61
N LYS A 335 4.75 -17.38 -2.47
CA LYS A 335 4.36 -18.47 -3.39
C LYS A 335 2.88 -18.81 -3.36
N LYS A 336 2.14 -18.25 -2.43
CA LYS A 336 0.70 -18.46 -2.28
C LYS A 336 -0.13 -17.27 -2.77
N VAL A 337 0.50 -16.26 -3.42
CA VAL A 337 -0.17 -15.03 -3.88
C VAL A 337 0.07 -14.87 -5.38
N THR A 338 -0.99 -14.70 -6.15
CA THR A 338 -0.93 -14.36 -7.59
C THR A 338 -0.91 -12.85 -7.79
N LEU A 339 -1.81 -12.13 -7.14
CA LEU A 339 -2.07 -10.70 -7.29
C LEU A 339 -2.24 -10.06 -5.91
N THR A 340 -1.99 -8.76 -5.83
CA THR A 340 -2.29 -7.97 -4.63
C THR A 340 -3.14 -6.76 -5.01
N ILE A 341 -4.21 -6.52 -4.26
CA ILE A 341 -5.06 -5.33 -4.40
C ILE A 341 -5.18 -4.67 -3.04
N SER A 342 -4.79 -3.41 -2.96
CA SER A 342 -4.92 -2.57 -1.77
C SER A 342 -5.95 -1.48 -2.01
N ASN A 343 -7.08 -1.55 -1.34
CA ASN A 343 -8.11 -0.52 -1.46
C ASN A 343 -8.01 0.48 -0.29
N MET A 344 -7.59 1.70 -0.60
CA MET A 344 -7.50 2.81 0.35
C MET A 344 -8.85 3.52 0.55
N GLY A 345 -9.84 3.19 -0.29
CA GLY A 345 -11.18 3.77 -0.22
C GLY A 345 -11.24 5.21 -0.73
N ARG A 346 -12.29 5.90 -0.29
CA ARG A 346 -12.47 7.32 -0.59
C ARG A 346 -11.53 8.16 0.26
N ILE A 347 -10.82 9.09 -0.38
CA ILE A 347 -9.96 10.05 0.30
C ILE A 347 -10.82 11.24 0.76
N PRO A 348 -11.07 11.38 2.06
CA PRO A 348 -11.80 12.53 2.58
C PRO A 348 -10.91 13.77 2.56
N LEU A 349 -11.51 14.92 2.23
CA LEU A 349 -10.82 16.20 2.23
C LEU A 349 -11.81 17.29 2.68
N GLN A 350 -11.30 18.29 3.38
CA GLN A 350 -12.04 19.47 3.79
C GLN A 350 -12.60 20.22 2.56
N LYS A 351 -13.82 20.73 2.66
CA LYS A 351 -14.53 21.37 1.53
C LYS A 351 -13.75 22.55 0.96
N GLU A 352 -13.11 23.32 1.83
CA GLU A 352 -12.36 24.52 1.51
C GLU A 352 -11.14 24.23 0.62
N LEU A 353 -10.55 23.03 0.75
CA LEU A 353 -9.38 22.60 -0.04
C LEU A 353 -9.77 21.97 -1.38
N GLN A 354 -11.01 21.48 -1.54
CA GLN A 354 -11.45 20.75 -2.72
C GLN A 354 -11.28 21.53 -4.04
N PRO A 355 -11.52 22.86 -4.10
CA PRO A 355 -11.35 23.63 -5.33
C PRO A 355 -9.92 23.65 -5.89
N TYR A 356 -8.91 23.32 -5.08
CA TYR A 356 -7.49 23.36 -5.46
C TYR A 356 -6.93 22.01 -5.86
N ILE A 357 -7.68 20.93 -5.67
CA ILE A 357 -7.19 19.56 -5.82
C ILE A 357 -7.95 18.84 -6.94
N LYS A 358 -7.18 18.28 -7.87
CA LYS A 358 -7.69 17.49 -8.99
C LYS A 358 -7.92 16.02 -8.62
N GLY A 359 -7.01 15.40 -7.85
CA GLY A 359 -7.13 13.99 -7.51
C GLY A 359 -5.97 13.43 -6.69
N PHE A 360 -6.09 12.14 -6.37
CA PHE A 360 -5.10 11.38 -5.62
C PHE A 360 -4.75 10.08 -6.34
N THR A 361 -3.49 9.67 -6.20
CA THR A 361 -2.99 8.40 -6.74
C THR A 361 -2.14 7.69 -5.70
N ALA A 362 -2.08 6.38 -5.76
CA ALA A 362 -1.19 5.60 -4.91
C ALA A 362 -0.54 4.45 -5.68
N PHE A 363 0.71 4.13 -5.32
CA PHE A 363 1.46 2.98 -5.81
C PHE A 363 2.19 2.30 -4.66
N CYS A 364 2.51 1.02 -4.83
CA CYS A 364 3.36 0.29 -3.90
C CYS A 364 4.37 -0.54 -4.71
N SER A 365 5.63 -0.55 -4.30
CA SER A 365 6.63 -1.42 -4.92
C SER A 365 6.20 -2.88 -4.87
N SER A 366 6.47 -3.62 -5.93
CA SER A 366 6.15 -5.05 -5.99
C SER A 366 7.06 -5.78 -6.96
N PRO A 367 7.49 -7.00 -6.63
CA PRO A 367 8.21 -7.86 -7.56
C PRO A 367 7.30 -8.54 -8.60
N THR A 368 5.99 -8.27 -8.58
CA THR A 368 4.97 -8.86 -9.46
C THR A 368 3.95 -7.80 -9.88
N ALA A 369 2.66 -8.04 -9.65
CA ALA A 369 1.56 -7.12 -9.89
C ALA A 369 0.97 -6.65 -8.56
N PHE A 370 0.86 -5.35 -8.38
CA PHE A 370 0.24 -4.74 -7.21
C PHE A 370 -0.66 -3.60 -7.67
N THR A 371 -1.94 -3.66 -7.34
CA THR A 371 -2.90 -2.60 -7.66
C THR A 371 -3.37 -1.91 -6.39
N THR A 372 -3.17 -0.61 -6.32
CA THR A 372 -3.79 0.26 -5.31
C THR A 372 -5.06 0.86 -5.88
N VAL A 373 -6.06 1.05 -5.05
CA VAL A 373 -7.35 1.64 -5.41
C VAL A 373 -7.62 2.79 -4.45
N CYS A 374 -7.88 3.97 -4.97
CA CYS A 374 -8.34 5.11 -4.18
C CYS A 374 -9.35 5.93 -4.98
N SER A 375 -10.20 6.72 -4.31
CA SER A 375 -11.13 7.59 -5.00
C SER A 375 -11.22 8.95 -4.35
N TYR A 376 -11.41 9.98 -5.19
CA TYR A 376 -11.64 11.35 -4.79
C TYR A 376 -12.68 11.99 -5.72
N GLY A 377 -13.76 12.54 -5.15
CA GLY A 377 -14.91 12.96 -5.96
C GLY A 377 -15.50 11.78 -6.74
N ASP A 378 -15.63 11.95 -8.05
CA ASP A 378 -16.03 10.86 -8.97
C ASP A 378 -14.85 10.14 -9.61
N ASP A 379 -13.63 10.55 -9.33
CA ASP A 379 -12.43 9.91 -9.88
C ASP A 379 -12.01 8.71 -9.03
N LEU A 380 -12.09 7.51 -9.60
CA LEU A 380 -11.56 6.26 -9.07
C LEU A 380 -10.26 5.93 -9.77
N VAL A 381 -9.16 5.89 -9.03
CA VAL A 381 -7.84 5.63 -9.58
C VAL A 381 -7.36 4.23 -9.20
N LEU A 382 -6.94 3.48 -10.22
CA LEU A 382 -6.24 2.22 -10.07
C LEU A 382 -4.75 2.43 -10.39
N GLY A 383 -3.93 2.54 -9.37
CA GLY A 383 -2.48 2.64 -9.51
C GLY A 383 -1.84 1.25 -9.52
N THR A 384 -1.38 0.77 -10.67
CA THR A 384 -0.82 -0.58 -10.79
C THR A 384 0.69 -0.54 -11.02
N THR A 385 1.43 -1.17 -10.11
CA THR A 385 2.86 -1.47 -10.29
C THR A 385 2.98 -2.81 -11.00
N TRP A 386 3.80 -2.84 -12.06
CA TRP A 386 3.92 -3.98 -12.94
C TRP A 386 5.39 -4.32 -13.22
N ALA A 387 5.77 -5.56 -12.95
CA ALA A 387 7.18 -5.99 -13.03
C ALA A 387 7.52 -6.81 -14.29
N PHE A 388 6.60 -6.99 -15.23
CA PHE A 388 6.80 -7.83 -16.42
C PHE A 388 6.87 -6.99 -17.71
N ARG A 389 7.60 -7.48 -18.72
CA ARG A 389 7.62 -6.85 -20.05
C ARG A 389 6.28 -6.98 -20.76
N SER A 390 5.63 -8.15 -20.69
CA SER A 390 4.30 -8.34 -21.27
C SER A 390 3.24 -7.68 -20.42
N THR A 391 2.35 -6.93 -21.03
CA THR A 391 1.21 -6.27 -20.40
C THR A 391 -0.14 -6.92 -20.73
N GLU A 392 -0.14 -8.13 -21.33
CA GLU A 392 -1.37 -8.78 -21.81
C GLU A 392 -2.41 -9.00 -20.70
N MET A 393 -1.96 -9.41 -19.51
CA MET A 393 -2.87 -9.53 -18.37
C MET A 393 -3.55 -8.19 -18.02
N LEU A 394 -2.80 -7.08 -18.03
CA LEU A 394 -3.37 -5.75 -17.78
C LEU A 394 -4.31 -5.31 -18.90
N LYS A 395 -3.96 -5.57 -20.16
CA LYS A 395 -4.86 -5.32 -21.30
C LYS A 395 -6.16 -6.10 -21.15
N ASN A 396 -6.08 -7.38 -20.81
CA ASN A 396 -7.25 -8.24 -20.59
C ASN A 396 -8.10 -7.72 -19.42
N PHE A 397 -7.47 -7.25 -18.35
CA PHE A 397 -8.16 -6.64 -17.22
C PHE A 397 -8.92 -5.37 -17.62
N TYR A 398 -8.25 -4.39 -18.22
CA TYR A 398 -8.89 -3.11 -18.59
C TYR A 398 -9.92 -3.29 -19.72
N ARG A 399 -9.65 -4.15 -20.73
CA ARG A 399 -10.63 -4.48 -21.77
C ARG A 399 -11.90 -5.10 -21.19
N ARG A 400 -11.79 -5.94 -20.18
CA ARG A 400 -12.95 -6.50 -19.48
C ARG A 400 -13.78 -5.43 -18.79
N LEU A 401 -13.13 -4.51 -18.05
CA LEU A 401 -13.82 -3.40 -17.42
C LEU A 401 -14.51 -2.49 -18.47
N SER A 402 -13.84 -2.23 -19.58
CA SER A 402 -14.42 -1.45 -20.69
C SER A 402 -15.59 -2.18 -21.37
N ALA A 403 -15.51 -3.51 -21.54
CA ALA A 403 -16.61 -4.32 -22.06
C ALA A 403 -17.85 -4.31 -21.13
N GLU A 404 -17.66 -4.06 -19.84
CA GLU A 404 -18.75 -3.82 -18.89
C GLU A 404 -19.35 -2.40 -19.02
N GLY A 405 -18.86 -1.57 -19.96
CA GLY A 405 -19.34 -0.21 -20.20
C GLY A 405 -18.74 0.83 -19.24
N LEU A 406 -17.55 0.58 -18.72
CA LEU A 406 -16.82 1.55 -17.91
C LEU A 406 -15.88 2.36 -18.83
N ASP A 407 -15.92 3.68 -18.70
CA ASP A 407 -14.98 4.59 -19.35
C ASP A 407 -13.66 4.58 -18.58
N ILE A 408 -12.55 4.37 -19.31
CA ILE A 408 -11.22 4.25 -18.71
C ILE A 408 -10.25 5.14 -19.44
N THR A 409 -9.59 6.04 -18.71
CA THR A 409 -8.40 6.75 -19.17
C THR A 409 -7.18 6.14 -18.53
N LEU A 410 -6.21 5.70 -19.34
CA LEU A 410 -5.04 4.99 -18.87
C LEU A 410 -3.77 5.78 -19.17
N TYR A 411 -2.97 6.05 -18.15
CA TYR A 411 -1.62 6.58 -18.24
C TYR A 411 -0.61 5.50 -17.85
N ALA A 412 0.57 5.53 -18.42
CA ALA A 412 1.65 4.61 -18.09
C ALA A 412 2.99 5.34 -18.10
N THR A 413 3.93 4.89 -17.28
CA THR A 413 5.32 5.31 -17.41
C THR A 413 5.88 4.78 -18.72
N GLU A 414 6.64 5.62 -19.43
CA GLU A 414 7.40 5.17 -20.59
C GLU A 414 8.49 4.20 -20.11
N VAL A 415 8.68 3.14 -20.88
CA VAL A 415 9.83 2.25 -20.74
C VAL A 415 10.64 2.45 -21.99
N ASP A 416 11.91 2.84 -21.84
CA ASP A 416 12.81 2.95 -22.97
C ASP A 416 12.77 1.65 -23.77
N GLY A 417 12.21 1.75 -24.97
CA GLY A 417 12.18 0.65 -25.91
C GLY A 417 13.59 0.36 -26.40
N GLU A 418 13.98 -0.93 -26.36
CA GLU A 418 15.01 -1.43 -27.24
C GLU A 418 14.50 -1.47 -28.68
#